data_c8eae593f57c98a983e4ccbabbe907d3
#
_entry.id   c8eae593f57c98a983e4ccbabbe907d3
#
_cell.length_a   1.000
_cell.length_b   1.000
_cell.length_c   1.000
_cell.angle_alpha   90.00
_cell.angle_beta   90.00
_cell.angle_gamma   90.00
#
_symmetry.space_group_name_H-M   'P 1'
#
loop_
_entity.id
_entity.type
_entity.pdbx_description
1 polymer ?
#
loop_
_entity_poly.entity_id
_entity_poly.type
_entity_poly.pdbx_seq_one_letter_code
_entity_poly.pdbx_strand_id
1 'polypeptide(L)'
;MLKQEKCVRANSVFKGKILCVRNDDVLDGAGKACTREHVVHPGGACALYVEDGKVALVKQYRYAYGEEVVELPAGKLERGEDPKLAAIRELEEETGVCAKAEDAELLFVLYPTPGYTNEKIYIYYVKKGQQKACHPDEGEFVETIFMPLDEARKALENGEFHDAKTIMALQAYFLGQN
;
A
#
# COMPACT_ATOMS: atom_id res chain seq x y z
N MET A 1 -19.42 -25.47 0.93
CA MET A 1 -19.09 -24.20 1.63
C MET A 1 -17.77 -24.39 2.35
N LEU A 2 -16.84 -23.43 2.24
CA LEU A 2 -15.62 -23.44 3.03
C LEU A 2 -15.99 -23.26 4.51
N LYS A 3 -15.36 -24.04 5.37
CA LYS A 3 -15.60 -23.98 6.81
C LYS A 3 -14.67 -22.92 7.42
N GLN A 4 -15.22 -22.11 8.33
CA GLN A 4 -14.45 -21.08 9.03
C GLN A 4 -13.59 -21.71 10.13
N GLU A 5 -12.42 -21.14 10.33
CA GLU A 5 -11.57 -21.43 11.48
C GLU A 5 -11.97 -20.56 12.67
N LYS A 6 -11.77 -21.05 13.88
CA LYS A 6 -12.11 -20.35 15.12
C LYS A 6 -10.86 -20.14 15.96
N CYS A 7 -10.52 -18.89 16.24
CA CYS A 7 -9.47 -18.57 17.21
C CYS A 7 -9.93 -18.99 18.62
N VAL A 8 -9.13 -19.81 19.30
CA VAL A 8 -9.33 -20.24 20.68
C VAL A 8 -8.55 -19.34 21.62
N ARG A 9 -7.30 -19.06 21.30
CA ARG A 9 -6.43 -18.19 22.08
C ARG A 9 -5.48 -17.43 21.17
N ALA A 10 -5.44 -16.13 21.36
CA ALA A 10 -4.54 -15.22 20.67
C ALA A 10 -3.19 -15.13 21.42
N ASN A 11 -2.10 -15.54 20.75
CA ASN A 11 -0.77 -15.54 21.35
C ASN A 11 0.16 -14.60 20.57
N SER A 12 0.60 -13.50 21.19
CA SER A 12 1.63 -12.62 20.62
C SER A 12 3.01 -13.18 20.94
N VAL A 13 3.82 -13.45 19.90
CA VAL A 13 5.21 -13.91 20.04
C VAL A 13 6.23 -12.79 19.86
N PHE A 14 5.84 -11.72 19.14
CA PHE A 14 6.65 -10.51 19.00
C PHE A 14 5.73 -9.29 18.85
N LYS A 15 6.10 -8.17 19.49
CA LYS A 15 5.41 -6.90 19.37
C LYS A 15 6.44 -5.78 19.11
N GLY A 16 6.47 -5.30 17.88
CA GLY A 16 7.29 -4.16 17.44
C GLY A 16 6.52 -2.85 17.43
N LYS A 17 7.15 -1.81 16.86
CA LYS A 17 6.50 -0.50 16.64
C LYS A 17 5.44 -0.55 15.54
N ILE A 18 5.69 -1.33 14.47
CA ILE A 18 4.88 -1.36 13.26
C ILE A 18 3.97 -2.58 13.26
N LEU A 19 4.49 -3.75 13.57
CA LEU A 19 3.80 -5.03 13.44
C LEU A 19 3.82 -5.85 14.72
N CYS A 20 2.88 -6.80 14.80
CA CYS A 20 2.86 -7.83 15.84
C CYS A 20 2.83 -9.20 15.17
N VAL A 21 3.75 -10.10 15.56
CA VAL A 21 3.73 -11.50 15.11
C VAL A 21 2.98 -12.32 16.13
N ARG A 22 2.06 -13.16 15.66
CA ARG A 22 1.21 -14.02 16.49
C ARG A 22 1.33 -15.48 16.04
N ASN A 23 1.17 -16.39 17.00
CA ASN A 23 0.99 -17.83 16.77
C ASN A 23 -0.24 -18.30 17.57
N ASP A 24 -1.41 -18.16 16.96
CA ASP A 24 -2.69 -18.36 17.61
C ASP A 24 -3.09 -19.84 17.67
N ASP A 25 -3.65 -20.27 18.79
CA ASP A 25 -4.32 -21.55 18.88
C ASP A 25 -5.70 -21.44 18.22
N VAL A 26 -5.99 -22.30 17.26
CA VAL A 26 -7.23 -22.27 16.50
C VAL A 26 -7.86 -23.68 16.37
N LEU A 27 -9.15 -23.71 16.10
CA LEU A 27 -9.82 -24.89 15.57
C LEU A 27 -9.97 -24.70 14.06
N ASP A 28 -9.50 -25.67 13.28
CA ASP A 28 -9.69 -25.69 11.84
C ASP A 28 -11.16 -25.87 11.44
N GLY A 29 -11.47 -25.82 10.16
CA GLY A 29 -12.83 -26.01 9.66
C GLY A 29 -13.45 -27.40 9.95
N ALA A 30 -12.68 -28.38 10.41
CA ALA A 30 -13.15 -29.69 10.88
C ALA A 30 -13.26 -29.75 12.40
N GLY A 31 -12.90 -28.71 13.12
CA GLY A 31 -12.91 -28.65 14.59
C GLY A 31 -11.65 -29.24 15.24
N LYS A 32 -10.60 -29.52 14.45
CA LYS A 32 -9.31 -30.02 14.94
C LYS A 32 -8.44 -28.88 15.44
N ALA A 33 -7.81 -29.04 16.60
CA ALA A 33 -6.86 -28.08 17.16
C ALA A 33 -5.58 -28.00 16.31
N CYS A 34 -5.18 -26.79 15.98
CA CYS A 34 -3.94 -26.47 15.28
C CYS A 34 -3.50 -25.03 15.62
N THR A 35 -2.43 -24.54 14.99
CA THR A 35 -1.96 -23.16 15.19
C THR A 35 -1.96 -22.38 13.88
N ARG A 36 -1.96 -21.02 13.97
CA ARG A 36 -1.79 -20.12 12.84
C ARG A 36 -0.80 -19.04 13.18
N GLU A 37 0.28 -19.04 12.42
CA GLU A 37 1.29 -17.95 12.44
C GLU A 37 0.84 -16.86 11.51
N HIS A 38 0.80 -15.61 12.00
CA HIS A 38 0.47 -14.48 11.17
C HIS A 38 1.01 -13.17 11.73
N VAL A 39 1.13 -12.19 10.83
CA VAL A 39 1.52 -10.82 11.14
C VAL A 39 0.28 -9.95 11.20
N VAL A 40 0.13 -9.21 12.31
CA VAL A 40 -0.88 -8.17 12.45
C VAL A 40 -0.25 -6.83 12.06
N HIS A 41 -0.80 -6.21 11.03
CA HIS A 41 -0.39 -4.93 10.46
C HIS A 41 -1.56 -3.93 10.48
N PRO A 42 -1.33 -2.62 10.70
CA PRO A 42 -2.39 -1.61 10.72
C PRO A 42 -3.10 -1.43 9.36
N GLY A 43 -2.46 -1.85 8.29
CA GLY A 43 -2.85 -1.55 6.91
C GLY A 43 -2.11 -0.34 6.37
N GLY A 44 -2.38 0.00 5.11
CA GLY A 44 -1.80 1.14 4.43
C GLY A 44 -2.76 1.73 3.41
N ALA A 45 -2.43 2.93 2.94
CA ALA A 45 -3.12 3.56 1.84
C ALA A 45 -2.09 4.14 0.85
N CYS A 46 -2.41 4.16 -0.43
CA CYS A 46 -1.58 4.76 -1.45
C CYS A 46 -2.43 5.55 -2.46
N ALA A 47 -1.78 6.49 -3.14
CA ALA A 47 -2.40 7.33 -4.14
C ALA A 47 -1.78 7.09 -5.52
N LEU A 48 -2.61 6.80 -6.51
CA LEU A 48 -2.29 6.92 -7.92
C LEU A 48 -2.69 8.32 -8.38
N TYR A 49 -1.72 9.19 -8.60
CA TYR A 49 -1.93 10.53 -9.11
C TYR A 49 -1.32 10.67 -10.50
N VAL A 50 -2.13 11.15 -11.44
CA VAL A 50 -1.71 11.41 -12.83
C VAL A 50 -2.12 12.81 -13.23
N GLU A 51 -1.15 13.62 -13.66
CA GLU A 51 -1.37 14.97 -14.19
C GLU A 51 -0.40 15.25 -15.35
N ASP A 52 -0.84 15.96 -16.36
CA ASP A 52 -0.07 16.34 -17.55
C ASP A 52 0.70 15.18 -18.22
N GLY A 53 0.04 13.99 -18.26
CA GLY A 53 0.62 12.80 -18.87
C GLY A 53 1.75 12.15 -18.07
N LYS A 54 1.90 12.49 -16.79
CA LYS A 54 2.87 11.89 -15.87
C LYS A 54 2.20 11.30 -14.66
N VAL A 55 2.76 10.19 -14.14
CA VAL A 55 2.38 9.60 -12.87
C VAL A 55 3.36 10.00 -11.77
N ALA A 56 2.84 10.37 -10.60
CA ALA A 56 3.65 10.62 -9.41
C ALA A 56 4.07 9.28 -8.78
N LEU A 57 5.36 9.09 -8.64
CA LEU A 57 6.01 7.93 -8.03
C LEU A 57 7.02 8.42 -7.00
N VAL A 58 7.42 7.51 -6.14
CA VAL A 58 8.51 7.73 -5.18
C VAL A 58 9.53 6.60 -5.30
N LYS A 59 10.80 6.93 -5.05
CA LYS A 59 11.87 5.95 -4.96
C LYS A 59 12.44 5.99 -3.55
N GLN A 60 12.53 4.83 -2.91
CA GLN A 60 13.06 4.71 -1.56
C GLN A 60 13.81 3.39 -1.36
N TYR A 61 14.77 3.40 -0.44
CA TYR A 61 15.50 2.18 -0.07
C TYR A 61 14.65 1.29 0.83
N ARG A 62 14.40 0.06 0.40
CA ARG A 62 13.68 -0.96 1.17
C ARG A 62 14.66 -1.93 1.82
N TYR A 63 14.93 -1.71 3.12
CA TYR A 63 15.90 -2.51 3.89
C TYR A 63 15.71 -4.03 3.75
N ALA A 64 14.46 -4.50 3.75
CA ALA A 64 14.14 -5.94 3.66
C ALA A 64 14.58 -6.57 2.33
N TYR A 65 14.66 -5.78 1.25
CA TYR A 65 15.10 -6.22 -0.08
C TYR A 65 16.55 -5.84 -0.37
N GLY A 66 17.11 -4.88 0.38
CA GLY A 66 18.48 -4.39 0.17
C GLY A 66 18.65 -3.55 -1.09
N GLU A 67 17.55 -2.97 -1.62
CA GLU A 67 17.55 -2.21 -2.87
C GLU A 67 16.64 -1.00 -2.83
N GLU A 68 16.79 -0.10 -3.79
CA GLU A 68 15.86 1.00 -4.06
C GLU A 68 14.66 0.47 -4.84
N VAL A 69 13.45 0.83 -4.41
CA VAL A 69 12.20 0.41 -5.07
C VAL A 69 11.43 1.65 -5.51
N VAL A 70 10.90 1.61 -6.73
CA VAL A 70 10.01 2.64 -7.28
C VAL A 70 8.57 2.24 -6.99
N GLU A 71 7.85 3.12 -6.30
CA GLU A 71 6.53 2.84 -5.75
C GLU A 71 5.57 4.00 -5.95
N LEU A 72 4.26 3.75 -5.84
CA LEU A 72 3.29 4.81 -5.60
C LEU A 72 3.51 5.41 -4.21
N PRO A 73 3.29 6.73 -4.02
CA PRO A 73 3.29 7.35 -2.70
C PRO A 73 2.31 6.63 -1.78
N ALA A 74 2.79 6.21 -0.61
CA ALA A 74 2.05 5.31 0.27
C ALA A 74 2.60 5.25 1.68
N GLY A 75 1.71 5.16 2.66
CA GLY A 75 2.11 4.92 4.02
C GLY A 75 1.12 4.11 4.85
N LYS A 76 1.48 3.91 6.10
CA LYS A 76 0.68 3.15 7.07
C LYS A 76 -0.50 3.97 7.56
N LEU A 77 -1.60 3.27 7.83
CA LEU A 77 -2.73 3.90 8.51
C LEU A 77 -2.39 4.18 9.98
N GLU A 78 -2.71 5.38 10.43
CA GLU A 78 -2.75 5.69 11.84
C GLU A 78 -3.99 5.07 12.51
N ARG A 79 -3.98 5.02 13.84
CA ARG A 79 -5.09 4.40 14.58
C ARG A 79 -6.40 5.15 14.38
N GLY A 80 -7.34 4.53 13.65
CA GLY A 80 -8.66 5.09 13.36
C GLY A 80 -8.67 6.09 12.21
N GLU A 81 -7.57 6.22 11.48
CA GLU A 81 -7.47 7.07 10.31
C GLU A 81 -8.34 6.54 9.15
N ASP A 82 -9.01 7.46 8.45
CA ASP A 82 -9.71 7.13 7.21
C ASP A 82 -8.68 6.86 6.10
N PRO A 83 -8.71 5.68 5.44
CA PRO A 83 -7.73 5.34 4.40
C PRO A 83 -7.66 6.33 3.24
N LYS A 84 -8.75 7.02 2.92
CA LYS A 84 -8.78 8.07 1.90
C LYS A 84 -7.95 9.27 2.32
N LEU A 85 -8.10 9.71 3.57
CA LEU A 85 -7.34 10.84 4.10
C LEU A 85 -5.87 10.48 4.23
N ALA A 86 -5.56 9.24 4.65
CA ALA A 86 -4.19 8.73 4.67
C ALA A 86 -3.53 8.77 3.27
N ALA A 87 -4.21 8.28 2.22
CA ALA A 87 -3.67 8.32 0.87
C ALA A 87 -3.36 9.74 0.38
N ILE A 88 -4.20 10.72 0.74
CA ILE A 88 -3.98 12.13 0.38
C ILE A 88 -2.83 12.73 1.18
N ARG A 89 -2.74 12.45 2.47
CA ARG A 89 -1.65 12.89 3.34
C ARG A 89 -0.31 12.37 2.84
N GLU A 90 -0.19 11.07 2.56
CA GLU A 90 1.04 10.46 2.03
C GLU A 90 1.42 11.02 0.65
N LEU A 91 0.42 11.27 -0.23
CA LEU A 91 0.67 11.93 -1.51
C LEU A 91 1.28 13.32 -1.32
N GLU A 92 0.76 14.12 -0.37
CA GLU A 92 1.27 15.46 -0.08
C GLU A 92 2.66 15.39 0.57
N GLU A 93 2.88 14.55 1.54
CA GLU A 93 4.13 14.40 2.28
C GLU A 93 5.28 13.96 1.37
N GLU A 94 5.05 12.93 0.55
CA GLU A 94 6.10 12.31 -0.27
C GLU A 94 6.30 12.99 -1.64
N THR A 95 5.29 13.68 -2.19
CA THR A 95 5.37 14.26 -3.53
C THR A 95 5.11 15.77 -3.60
N GLY A 96 4.59 16.36 -2.53
CA GLY A 96 4.16 17.76 -2.52
C GLY A 96 2.82 18.00 -3.23
N VAL A 97 2.12 16.97 -3.70
CA VAL A 97 0.82 17.12 -4.36
C VAL A 97 -0.29 17.20 -3.32
N CYS A 98 -0.85 18.39 -3.12
CA CYS A 98 -1.98 18.61 -2.23
C CYS A 98 -3.30 18.36 -2.97
N ALA A 99 -4.10 17.43 -2.48
CA ALA A 99 -5.39 17.06 -3.04
C ALA A 99 -6.51 17.16 -1.99
N LYS A 100 -7.77 17.17 -2.45
CA LYS A 100 -8.93 17.13 -1.57
C LYS A 100 -9.53 15.73 -1.55
N ALA A 101 -10.20 15.39 -0.45
CA ALA A 101 -10.87 14.10 -0.28
C ALA A 101 -11.94 13.81 -1.36
N GLU A 102 -12.57 14.84 -1.89
CA GLU A 102 -13.56 14.75 -2.98
C GLU A 102 -12.96 14.36 -4.32
N ASP A 103 -11.65 14.62 -4.52
CA ASP A 103 -10.91 14.28 -5.75
C ASP A 103 -10.31 12.86 -5.70
N ALA A 104 -10.40 12.17 -4.58
CA ALA A 104 -9.89 10.81 -4.38
C ALA A 104 -11.01 9.75 -4.46
N GLU A 105 -10.84 8.78 -5.35
CA GLU A 105 -11.76 7.67 -5.58
C GLU A 105 -11.08 6.34 -5.31
N LEU A 106 -11.71 5.47 -4.51
CA LEU A 106 -11.16 4.14 -4.21
C LEU A 106 -11.19 3.29 -5.49
N LEU A 107 -10.01 2.86 -5.95
CA LEU A 107 -9.90 1.90 -7.05
C LEU A 107 -10.19 0.48 -6.56
N PHE A 108 -9.46 0.03 -5.54
CA PHE A 108 -9.64 -1.28 -4.93
C PHE A 108 -8.88 -1.39 -3.59
N VAL A 109 -9.12 -2.50 -2.90
CA VAL A 109 -8.36 -2.89 -1.70
C VAL A 109 -7.52 -4.11 -2.03
N LEU A 110 -6.20 -3.99 -1.86
CA LEU A 110 -5.23 -5.06 -2.10
C LEU A 110 -4.92 -5.81 -0.79
N TYR A 111 -4.87 -7.13 -0.86
CA TYR A 111 -4.29 -8.01 0.15
C TYR A 111 -2.93 -8.50 -0.37
N PRO A 112 -1.80 -7.88 0.02
CA PRO A 112 -0.50 -8.18 -0.60
C PRO A 112 -0.06 -9.62 -0.36
N THR A 113 -0.29 -10.16 0.84
CA THR A 113 0.13 -11.52 1.22
C THR A 113 -0.88 -12.17 2.17
N PRO A 114 -2.07 -12.57 1.69
CA PRO A 114 -3.16 -13.09 2.54
C PRO A 114 -2.82 -14.43 3.24
N GLY A 115 -1.69 -15.04 2.89
CA GLY A 115 -1.23 -16.30 3.49
C GLY A 115 -0.73 -16.16 4.92
N TYR A 116 -0.20 -15.00 5.30
CA TYR A 116 0.39 -14.81 6.64
C TYR A 116 0.24 -13.41 7.24
N THR A 117 -0.45 -12.48 6.60
CA THR A 117 -0.70 -11.15 7.18
C THR A 117 -2.15 -10.72 6.96
N ASN A 118 -2.66 -9.90 7.87
CA ASN A 118 -3.96 -9.25 7.72
C ASN A 118 -3.86 -7.89 7.03
N GLU A 119 -2.72 -7.54 6.47
CA GLU A 119 -2.50 -6.26 5.81
C GLU A 119 -3.51 -6.01 4.70
N LYS A 120 -4.04 -4.80 4.67
CA LYS A 120 -4.88 -4.25 3.61
C LYS A 120 -4.26 -2.97 3.12
N ILE A 121 -4.11 -2.82 1.82
CA ILE A 121 -3.66 -1.58 1.19
C ILE A 121 -4.82 -1.01 0.39
N TYR A 122 -5.25 0.20 0.74
CA TYR A 122 -6.31 0.92 0.04
C TYR A 122 -5.69 1.77 -1.05
N ILE A 123 -6.06 1.55 -2.31
CA ILE A 123 -5.49 2.23 -3.47
C ILE A 123 -6.52 3.23 -4.00
N TYR A 124 -6.16 4.51 -3.96
CA TYR A 124 -7.01 5.60 -4.43
C TYR A 124 -6.45 6.21 -5.71
N TYR A 125 -7.33 6.49 -6.67
CA TYR A 125 -7.02 7.37 -7.79
C TYR A 125 -7.36 8.80 -7.40
N VAL A 126 -6.36 9.70 -7.50
CA VAL A 126 -6.51 11.13 -7.19
C VAL A 126 -6.55 11.90 -8.50
N LYS A 127 -7.69 12.55 -8.77
CA LYS A 127 -8.02 13.17 -10.06
C LYS A 127 -7.43 14.57 -10.23
N LYS A 128 -7.22 15.27 -9.12
CA LYS A 128 -6.74 16.66 -9.10
C LYS A 128 -5.88 16.91 -7.88
N GLY A 129 -4.84 17.73 -8.08
CA GLY A 129 -3.97 18.19 -7.02
C GLY A 129 -3.32 19.52 -7.37
N GLN A 130 -2.62 20.10 -6.43
CA GLN A 130 -1.79 21.30 -6.62
C GLN A 130 -0.40 21.03 -6.09
N GLN A 131 0.60 21.21 -6.94
CA GLN A 131 1.99 21.03 -6.52
C GLN A 131 2.42 22.11 -5.53
N LYS A 132 3.00 21.68 -4.40
CA LYS A 132 3.67 22.52 -3.40
C LYS A 132 5.02 21.92 -3.03
N ALA A 133 5.68 22.48 -2.03
CA ALA A 133 6.90 21.88 -1.49
C ALA A 133 6.59 20.55 -0.82
N CYS A 134 7.42 19.55 -1.07
CA CYS A 134 7.37 18.25 -0.42
C CYS A 134 7.90 18.36 1.02
N HIS A 135 7.27 17.65 1.94
CA HIS A 135 7.64 17.64 3.37
C HIS A 135 7.57 16.20 3.92
N PRO A 136 8.54 15.32 3.51
CA PRO A 136 8.60 13.97 4.06
C PRO A 136 8.78 13.98 5.57
N ASP A 137 8.32 12.93 6.22
CA ASP A 137 8.50 12.74 7.66
C ASP A 137 9.99 12.67 8.06
N GLU A 138 10.30 13.06 9.31
CA GLU A 138 11.66 13.02 9.83
C GLU A 138 12.24 11.59 9.78
N GLY A 139 13.34 11.42 9.04
CA GLY A 139 14.00 10.12 8.85
C GLY A 139 13.51 9.33 7.64
N GLU A 140 12.59 9.83 6.86
CA GLU A 140 12.20 9.26 5.58
C GLU A 140 13.02 9.87 4.44
N PHE A 141 13.74 9.00 3.72
CA PHE A 141 14.57 9.38 2.57
C PHE A 141 13.88 8.90 1.29
N VAL A 142 13.04 9.77 0.75
CA VAL A 142 12.20 9.50 -0.43
C VAL A 142 12.56 10.48 -1.54
N GLU A 143 12.76 9.96 -2.76
CA GLU A 143 12.93 10.75 -3.97
C GLU A 143 11.63 10.75 -4.77
N THR A 144 11.05 11.92 -5.01
CA THR A 144 9.85 12.06 -5.85
C THR A 144 10.19 11.99 -7.34
N ILE A 145 9.42 11.22 -8.09
CA ILE A 145 9.57 11.03 -9.54
C ILE A 145 8.23 11.32 -10.22
N PHE A 146 8.21 12.22 -11.20
CA PHE A 146 7.07 12.39 -12.12
C PHE A 146 7.42 11.72 -13.46
N MET A 147 7.04 10.43 -13.58
CA MET A 147 7.36 9.60 -14.74
C MET A 147 6.33 9.79 -15.85
N PRO A 148 6.74 10.02 -17.11
CA PRO A 148 5.83 10.01 -18.25
C PRO A 148 5.05 8.70 -18.34
N LEU A 149 3.73 8.76 -18.64
CA LEU A 149 2.88 7.57 -18.70
C LEU A 149 3.37 6.53 -19.72
N ASP A 150 3.96 6.97 -20.84
CA ASP A 150 4.53 6.05 -21.84
C ASP A 150 5.74 5.30 -21.30
N GLU A 151 6.57 5.94 -20.47
CA GLU A 151 7.69 5.29 -19.78
C GLU A 151 7.17 4.33 -18.70
N ALA A 152 6.20 4.77 -17.89
CA ALA A 152 5.59 3.92 -16.87
C ALA A 152 4.94 2.67 -17.48
N ARG A 153 4.27 2.80 -18.64
CA ARG A 153 3.70 1.67 -19.37
C ARG A 153 4.79 0.69 -19.84
N LYS A 154 5.87 1.19 -20.44
CA LYS A 154 7.00 0.35 -20.90
C LYS A 154 7.68 -0.34 -19.72
N ALA A 155 7.94 0.37 -18.64
CA ALA A 155 8.53 -0.18 -17.41
C ALA A 155 7.64 -1.29 -16.83
N LEU A 156 6.31 -1.10 -16.83
CA LEU A 156 5.35 -2.11 -16.40
C LEU A 156 5.38 -3.36 -17.31
N GLU A 157 5.37 -3.18 -18.62
CA GLU A 157 5.44 -4.26 -19.62
C GLU A 157 6.75 -5.04 -19.55
N ASN A 158 7.85 -4.37 -19.24
CA ASN A 158 9.18 -4.97 -19.08
C ASN A 158 9.38 -5.64 -17.70
N GLY A 159 8.44 -5.48 -16.76
CA GLY A 159 8.57 -6.04 -15.40
C GLY A 159 9.58 -5.29 -14.52
N GLU A 160 9.81 -4.00 -14.76
CA GLU A 160 10.76 -3.17 -14.01
C GLU A 160 10.21 -2.71 -12.65
N PHE A 161 8.88 -2.72 -12.46
CA PHE A 161 8.26 -2.50 -11.16
C PHE A 161 8.18 -3.79 -10.37
N HIS A 162 8.60 -3.77 -9.11
CA HIS A 162 8.55 -4.92 -8.19
C HIS A 162 7.47 -4.76 -7.11
N ASP A 163 7.01 -3.55 -6.86
CA ASP A 163 6.01 -3.28 -5.84
C ASP A 163 4.59 -3.61 -6.30
N ALA A 164 3.92 -4.50 -5.58
CA ALA A 164 2.60 -5.02 -5.97
C ALA A 164 1.52 -3.94 -6.08
N LYS A 165 1.46 -2.97 -5.15
CA LYS A 165 0.46 -1.90 -5.18
C LYS A 165 0.64 -1.01 -6.40
N THR A 166 1.88 -0.71 -6.78
CA THR A 166 2.24 0.09 -7.96
C THR A 166 1.86 -0.62 -9.25
N ILE A 167 2.26 -1.90 -9.39
CA ILE A 167 1.90 -2.72 -10.57
C ILE A 167 0.38 -2.77 -10.74
N MET A 168 -0.35 -3.10 -9.68
CA MET A 168 -1.80 -3.26 -9.73
C MET A 168 -2.52 -1.95 -10.07
N ALA A 169 -2.07 -0.83 -9.49
CA ALA A 169 -2.68 0.48 -9.76
C ALA A 169 -2.42 0.96 -11.18
N LEU A 170 -1.18 0.82 -11.68
CA LEU A 170 -0.83 1.18 -13.07
C LEU A 170 -1.57 0.30 -14.07
N GLN A 171 -1.68 -1.01 -13.82
CA GLN A 171 -2.48 -1.91 -14.66
C GLN A 171 -3.95 -1.49 -14.71
N ALA A 172 -4.57 -1.20 -13.55
CA ALA A 172 -5.95 -0.74 -13.48
C ALA A 172 -6.15 0.57 -14.24
N TYR A 173 -5.22 1.52 -14.11
CA TYR A 173 -5.25 2.78 -14.83
C TYR A 173 -5.18 2.58 -16.36
N PHE A 174 -4.20 1.81 -16.84
CA PHE A 174 -4.02 1.60 -18.27
C PHE A 174 -5.14 0.76 -18.91
N LEU A 175 -5.74 -0.19 -18.19
CA LEU A 175 -6.90 -0.94 -18.65
C LEU A 175 -8.17 -0.08 -18.72
N GLY A 176 -8.31 0.90 -17.83
CA GLY A 176 -9.45 1.82 -17.81
C GLY A 176 -9.40 2.93 -18.86
N GLN A 177 -8.29 3.07 -19.60
CA GLN A 177 -8.12 4.05 -20.69
C GLN A 177 -8.45 3.48 -22.09
N ASN A 178 -8.84 2.19 -22.19
CA ASN A 178 -9.18 1.51 -23.44
C ASN A 178 -10.68 1.55 -23.74
#